data_aebca27da236770aedd8a652f3055a63
#
_entry.id   aebca27da236770aedd8a652f3055a63
#
_cell.length_a   1.000
_cell.length_b   1.000
_cell.length_c   1.000
_cell.angle_alpha   90.00
_cell.angle_beta   90.00
_cell.angle_gamma   90.00
#
_symmetry.space_group_name_H-M   'P 1'
#
loop_
_entity.id
_entity.type
_entity.pdbx_description
1 polymer ?
#
loop_
_entity_poly.entity_id
_entity_poly.type
_entity_poly.pdbx_seq_one_letter_code
_entity_poly.pdbx_strand_id
1 'polypeptide(L)'
;MDETTHGLSDKVLDRAAVIEFWDIDVEAFPGWKTSALAEAQIARVRDTLKGLVNALRPARLHFGWRTIHDVIGYIEQAERGGVIDFDSALDQAIYAKVLPKLRGEDTPRVQAAFADTSSLLRDMRLADSAAKVAELQDDLRSLGSARFWR
;
A
#
# COMPACT_ATOMS: atom_id res chain seq x y z
N MET A 1 -8.60 -6.24 -11.30
CA MET A 1 -9.54 -6.74 -10.28
C MET A 1 -10.86 -6.01 -10.47
N ASP A 2 -11.92 -6.73 -10.62
CA ASP A 2 -13.23 -6.12 -10.81
C ASP A 2 -13.69 -5.44 -9.52
N GLU A 3 -13.96 -4.15 -9.58
CA GLU A 3 -14.43 -3.37 -8.43
C GLU A 3 -15.90 -3.64 -8.08
N THR A 4 -16.58 -4.43 -8.89
CA THR A 4 -17.98 -4.83 -8.66
C THR A 4 -18.06 -6.13 -7.87
N THR A 5 -17.34 -6.21 -6.75
CA THR A 5 -17.52 -7.34 -5.84
C THR A 5 -18.88 -7.21 -5.15
N HIS A 6 -19.82 -8.02 -5.56
CA HIS A 6 -21.10 -8.13 -4.88
C HIS A 6 -20.91 -8.87 -3.55
N GLY A 7 -21.57 -8.39 -2.50
CA GLY A 7 -21.61 -9.10 -1.24
C GLY A 7 -22.22 -10.51 -1.43
N LEU A 8 -21.75 -11.46 -0.62
CA LEU A 8 -22.30 -12.81 -0.62
C LEU A 8 -23.76 -12.79 -0.13
N SER A 9 -24.62 -13.60 -0.74
CA SER A 9 -26.00 -13.73 -0.29
C SER A 9 -26.06 -14.36 1.11
N ASP A 10 -27.12 -14.04 1.88
CA ASP A 10 -27.32 -14.60 3.22
C ASP A 10 -27.35 -16.13 3.21
N LYS A 11 -27.92 -16.74 2.17
CA LYS A 11 -27.92 -18.20 2.00
C LYS A 11 -26.54 -18.81 1.88
N VAL A 12 -25.60 -18.10 1.27
CA VAL A 12 -24.20 -18.53 1.15
C VAL A 12 -23.51 -18.35 2.50
N LEU A 13 -23.73 -17.22 3.19
CA LEU A 13 -23.17 -16.95 4.50
C LEU A 13 -23.61 -17.95 5.56
N ASP A 14 -24.87 -18.38 5.52
CA ASP A 14 -25.41 -19.40 6.44
C ASP A 14 -24.72 -20.77 6.32
N ARG A 15 -24.14 -21.06 5.16
CA ARG A 15 -23.51 -22.35 4.85
C ARG A 15 -21.99 -22.32 4.84
N ALA A 16 -21.40 -21.14 4.84
CA ALA A 16 -19.95 -20.96 4.73
C ALA A 16 -19.33 -20.73 6.10
N ALA A 17 -18.13 -21.27 6.30
CA ALA A 17 -17.23 -20.82 7.35
C ALA A 17 -16.57 -19.53 6.86
N VAL A 18 -16.85 -18.42 7.52
CA VAL A 18 -16.25 -17.13 7.18
C VAL A 18 -14.99 -16.95 8.01
N ILE A 19 -13.85 -16.80 7.32
CA ILE A 19 -12.56 -16.50 7.94
C ILE A 19 -12.14 -15.12 7.49
N GLU A 20 -11.93 -14.22 8.44
CA GLU A 20 -11.43 -12.88 8.18
C GLU A 20 -9.91 -12.81 8.43
N PHE A 21 -9.17 -12.39 7.41
CA PHE A 21 -7.73 -12.16 7.51
C PHE A 21 -7.47 -10.65 7.59
N TRP A 22 -7.46 -10.13 8.81
CA TRP A 22 -7.30 -8.70 9.07
C TRP A 22 -5.87 -8.28 9.36
N ASP A 23 -5.05 -9.24 9.71
CA ASP A 23 -3.69 -8.93 10.15
C ASP A 23 -2.66 -9.55 9.23
N ILE A 24 -1.59 -8.81 9.03
CA ILE A 24 -0.46 -9.21 8.22
C ILE A 24 0.81 -8.88 8.99
N ASP A 25 1.70 -9.85 9.07
CA ASP A 25 3.06 -9.66 9.55
C ASP A 25 3.99 -9.44 8.35
N VAL A 26 4.37 -8.20 8.14
CA VAL A 26 5.27 -7.82 7.04
C VAL A 26 6.64 -8.46 7.23
N GLU A 27 7.12 -8.59 8.46
CA GLU A 27 8.43 -9.16 8.76
C GLU A 27 8.49 -10.66 8.47
N ALA A 28 7.37 -11.36 8.62
CA ALA A 28 7.27 -12.79 8.35
C ALA A 28 7.19 -13.13 6.86
N PHE A 29 7.13 -12.16 5.98
CA PHE A 29 7.08 -12.41 4.53
C PHE A 29 8.30 -13.21 4.07
N PRO A 30 8.10 -14.40 3.51
CA PRO A 30 9.22 -15.29 3.17
C PRO A 30 10.11 -14.77 2.03
N GLY A 31 9.58 -13.90 1.18
CA GLY A 31 10.31 -13.32 0.05
C GLY A 31 11.48 -12.43 0.43
N TRP A 32 11.56 -11.96 1.69
CA TRP A 32 12.74 -11.20 2.14
C TRP A 32 14.03 -12.00 2.05
N LYS A 33 13.96 -13.30 2.28
CA LYS A 33 15.12 -14.18 2.26
C LYS A 33 15.57 -14.58 0.85
N THR A 34 14.68 -14.47 -0.11
CA THR A 34 14.92 -14.91 -1.50
C THR A 34 15.11 -13.76 -2.47
N SER A 35 14.97 -12.51 -2.02
CA SER A 35 15.13 -11.33 -2.85
C SER A 35 16.58 -11.19 -3.34
N ALA A 36 16.72 -10.75 -4.60
CA ALA A 36 17.99 -10.41 -5.20
C ALA A 36 18.55 -9.05 -4.76
N LEU A 37 17.76 -8.26 -4.01
CA LEU A 37 18.19 -6.94 -3.53
C LEU A 37 19.25 -7.06 -2.44
N ALA A 38 20.08 -6.04 -2.32
CA ALA A 38 21.04 -5.94 -1.22
C ALA A 38 20.32 -5.86 0.15
N GLU A 39 20.99 -6.33 1.19
CA GLU A 39 20.41 -6.38 2.54
C GLU A 39 19.89 -5.02 3.03
N ALA A 40 20.65 -3.96 2.80
CA ALA A 40 20.24 -2.59 3.16
C ALA A 40 19.01 -2.13 2.37
N GLN A 41 18.90 -2.52 1.10
CA GLN A 41 17.75 -2.24 0.26
C GLN A 41 16.51 -3.00 0.75
N ILE A 42 16.66 -4.27 1.08
CA ILE A 42 15.59 -5.09 1.67
C ILE A 42 15.08 -4.46 2.96
N ALA A 43 15.97 -4.04 3.84
CA ALA A 43 15.60 -3.39 5.10
C ALA A 43 14.78 -2.11 4.85
N ARG A 44 15.19 -1.29 3.88
CA ARG A 44 14.48 -0.06 3.54
C ARG A 44 13.08 -0.35 2.96
N VAL A 45 12.95 -1.33 2.07
CA VAL A 45 11.65 -1.75 1.52
C VAL A 45 10.75 -2.27 2.62
N ARG A 46 11.27 -3.16 3.45
CA ARG A 46 10.53 -3.75 4.57
C ARG A 46 10.02 -2.69 5.54
N ASP A 47 10.87 -1.77 5.95
CA ASP A 47 10.50 -0.71 6.90
C ASP A 47 9.44 0.22 6.30
N THR A 48 9.57 0.56 5.03
CA THR A 48 8.58 1.37 4.31
C THR A 48 7.22 0.67 4.26
N LEU A 49 7.18 -0.59 3.85
CA LEU A 49 5.94 -1.36 3.75
C LEU A 49 5.30 -1.62 5.11
N LYS A 50 6.10 -1.88 6.14
CA LYS A 50 5.62 -2.03 7.51
C LYS A 50 4.95 -0.74 8.01
N GLY A 51 5.58 0.40 7.76
CA GLY A 51 5.00 1.70 8.09
C GLY A 51 3.69 1.97 7.36
N LEU A 52 3.62 1.64 6.06
CA LEU A 52 2.40 1.79 5.27
C LEU A 52 1.27 0.89 5.76
N VAL A 53 1.54 -0.37 6.08
CA VAL A 53 0.55 -1.28 6.65
C VAL A 53 0.00 -0.70 7.97
N ASN A 54 0.87 -0.23 8.84
CA ASN A 54 0.46 0.36 10.12
C ASN A 54 -0.37 1.63 9.93
N ALA A 55 0.01 2.51 9.01
CA ALA A 55 -0.70 3.75 8.73
C ALA A 55 -2.09 3.49 8.12
N LEU A 56 -2.21 2.48 7.26
CA LEU A 56 -3.44 2.18 6.52
C LEU A 56 -4.41 1.26 7.26
N ARG A 57 -3.94 0.56 8.29
CA ARG A 57 -4.74 -0.41 9.06
C ARG A 57 -6.01 0.19 9.67
N PRO A 58 -5.99 1.38 10.31
CA PRO A 58 -7.21 1.96 10.88
C PRO A 58 -8.33 2.18 9.88
N ALA A 59 -7.99 2.49 8.64
CA ALA A 59 -8.95 2.66 7.55
C ALA A 59 -9.25 1.34 6.79
N ARG A 60 -8.66 0.23 7.22
CA ARG A 60 -8.77 -1.08 6.56
C ARG A 60 -8.30 -1.07 5.11
N LEU A 61 -7.32 -0.25 4.80
CA LEU A 61 -6.71 -0.12 3.47
C LEU A 61 -5.33 -0.78 3.40
N HIS A 62 -4.91 -1.48 4.45
CA HIS A 62 -3.66 -2.23 4.44
C HIS A 62 -3.73 -3.40 3.44
N PHE A 63 -2.58 -3.87 3.05
CA PHE A 63 -2.41 -4.84 1.98
C PHE A 63 -1.73 -6.12 2.48
N GLY A 64 -1.81 -7.17 1.68
CA GLY A 64 -1.23 -8.47 2.00
C GLY A 64 0.12 -8.73 1.35
N TRP A 65 0.63 -9.94 1.52
CA TRP A 65 1.93 -10.38 1.00
C TRP A 65 2.05 -10.30 -0.52
N ARG A 66 0.94 -10.43 -1.24
CA ARG A 66 0.93 -10.29 -2.70
C ARG A 66 1.43 -8.90 -3.13
N THR A 67 0.97 -7.86 -2.45
CA THR A 67 1.44 -6.49 -2.73
C THR A 67 2.92 -6.33 -2.42
N ILE A 68 3.40 -6.93 -1.32
CA ILE A 68 4.83 -6.93 -0.98
C ILE A 68 5.63 -7.61 -2.09
N HIS A 69 5.18 -8.76 -2.55
CA HIS A 69 5.80 -9.49 -3.66
C HIS A 69 5.87 -8.65 -4.92
N ASP A 70 4.79 -7.95 -5.27
CA ASP A 70 4.71 -7.10 -6.45
C ASP A 70 5.66 -5.89 -6.34
N VAL A 71 5.77 -5.27 -5.16
CA VAL A 71 6.70 -4.16 -4.90
C VAL A 71 8.13 -4.62 -5.07
N ILE A 72 8.51 -5.72 -4.46
CA ILE A 72 9.88 -6.27 -4.56
C ILE A 72 10.20 -6.62 -6.02
N GLY A 73 9.29 -7.29 -6.71
CA GLY A 73 9.47 -7.66 -8.11
C GLY A 73 9.69 -6.45 -9.01
N TYR A 74 8.94 -5.37 -8.77
CA TYR A 74 9.12 -4.11 -9.49
C TYR A 74 10.52 -3.53 -9.30
N ILE A 75 10.97 -3.47 -8.03
CA ILE A 75 12.29 -2.90 -7.69
C ILE A 75 13.42 -3.77 -8.24
N GLU A 76 13.33 -5.08 -8.11
CA GLU A 76 14.33 -6.01 -8.67
C GLU A 76 14.46 -5.86 -10.18
N GLN A 77 13.35 -5.70 -10.88
CA GLN A 77 13.35 -5.50 -12.33
C GLN A 77 13.97 -4.15 -12.69
N ALA A 78 13.69 -3.10 -11.95
CA ALA A 78 14.29 -1.78 -12.13
C ALA A 78 15.81 -1.80 -11.89
N GLU A 79 16.28 -2.51 -10.87
CA GLU A 79 17.69 -2.71 -10.58
C GLU A 79 18.41 -3.44 -11.73
N ARG A 80 17.79 -4.48 -12.29
CA ARG A 80 18.36 -5.18 -13.45
C ARG A 80 18.43 -4.31 -14.69
N GLY A 81 17.46 -3.40 -14.86
CA GLY A 81 17.45 -2.47 -15.99
C GLY A 81 18.49 -1.36 -15.90
N GLY A 82 18.93 -1.00 -14.69
CA GLY A 82 19.98 -0.02 -14.45
C GLY A 82 19.69 1.41 -14.91
N VAL A 83 18.42 1.75 -15.20
CA VAL A 83 18.01 3.06 -15.74
C VAL A 83 17.64 4.04 -14.63
N ILE A 84 17.06 3.55 -13.55
CA ILE A 84 16.63 4.36 -12.40
C ILE A 84 17.32 3.86 -11.14
N ASP A 85 17.55 4.78 -10.20
CA ASP A 85 18.14 4.41 -8.93
C ASP A 85 17.13 3.69 -8.02
N PHE A 86 17.62 3.09 -6.94
CA PHE A 86 16.81 2.32 -6.01
C PHE A 86 15.71 3.17 -5.35
N ASP A 87 16.02 4.38 -4.92
CA ASP A 87 15.04 5.24 -4.24
C ASP A 87 13.90 5.64 -5.19
N SER A 88 14.23 5.95 -6.44
CA SER A 88 13.23 6.21 -7.47
C SER A 88 12.38 4.97 -7.78
N ALA A 89 13.02 3.80 -7.84
CA ALA A 89 12.31 2.53 -8.06
C ALA A 89 11.36 2.21 -6.90
N LEU A 90 11.78 2.45 -5.67
CA LEU A 90 10.93 2.27 -4.48
C LEU A 90 9.72 3.21 -4.53
N ASP A 91 9.94 4.50 -4.82
CA ASP A 91 8.85 5.47 -4.94
C ASP A 91 7.84 5.05 -6.02
N GLN A 92 8.33 4.69 -7.20
CA GLN A 92 7.48 4.22 -8.29
C GLN A 92 6.72 2.95 -7.95
N ALA A 93 7.34 2.00 -7.25
CA ALA A 93 6.71 0.76 -6.82
C ALA A 93 5.57 1.04 -5.82
N ILE A 94 5.79 1.91 -4.84
CA ILE A 94 4.76 2.31 -3.89
C ILE A 94 3.61 3.02 -4.62
N TYR A 95 3.93 3.95 -5.51
CA TYR A 95 2.94 4.67 -6.32
C TYR A 95 2.06 3.72 -7.13
N ALA A 96 2.67 2.75 -7.80
CA ALA A 96 1.97 1.85 -8.71
C ALA A 96 1.24 0.69 -8.03
N LYS A 97 1.76 0.19 -6.90
CA LYS A 97 1.28 -1.06 -6.28
C LYS A 97 0.51 -0.84 -4.97
N VAL A 98 0.77 0.23 -4.27
CA VAL A 98 0.12 0.53 -2.97
C VAL A 98 -0.92 1.63 -3.10
N LEU A 99 -0.56 2.78 -3.66
CA LEU A 99 -1.45 3.95 -3.69
C LEU A 99 -2.77 3.75 -4.43
N PRO A 100 -2.87 2.91 -5.48
CA PRO A 100 -4.16 2.64 -6.13
C PRO A 100 -5.22 2.02 -5.21
N LYS A 101 -4.81 1.50 -4.06
CA LYS A 101 -5.70 0.93 -3.04
C LYS A 101 -6.31 2.01 -2.14
N LEU A 102 -5.76 3.23 -2.14
CA LEU A 102 -6.22 4.31 -1.28
C LEU A 102 -7.53 4.88 -1.79
N ARG A 103 -8.54 4.77 -0.95
CA ARG A 103 -9.88 5.29 -1.22
C ARG A 103 -10.63 5.45 0.10
N GLY A 104 -11.64 6.27 0.09
CA GLY A 104 -12.52 6.39 1.24
C GLY A 104 -13.31 7.68 1.25
N GLU A 105 -14.26 7.74 2.15
CA GLU A 105 -15.03 8.94 2.44
C GLU A 105 -14.35 9.74 3.54
N ASP A 106 -14.74 10.98 3.67
CA ASP A 106 -14.17 11.92 4.64
C ASP A 106 -14.61 11.57 6.07
N THR A 107 -13.93 10.60 6.63
CA THR A 107 -14.12 10.14 8.01
C THR A 107 -12.83 10.34 8.80
N PRO A 108 -12.91 10.46 10.15
CA PRO A 108 -11.71 10.59 10.98
C PRO A 108 -10.68 9.47 10.76
N ARG A 109 -11.12 8.25 10.53
CA ARG A 109 -10.22 7.10 10.26
C ARG A 109 -9.45 7.25 8.95
N VAL A 110 -10.14 7.66 7.89
CA VAL A 110 -9.51 7.87 6.57
C VAL A 110 -8.59 9.09 6.60
N GLN A 111 -9.01 10.18 7.23
CA GLN A 111 -8.17 11.35 7.42
C GLN A 111 -6.87 11.01 8.16
N ALA A 112 -6.96 10.27 9.26
CA ALA A 112 -5.80 9.85 10.04
C ALA A 112 -4.87 8.92 9.25
N ALA A 113 -5.44 7.94 8.54
CA ALA A 113 -4.67 7.01 7.71
C ALA A 113 -3.92 7.74 6.59
N PHE A 114 -4.54 8.68 5.92
CA PHE A 114 -3.90 9.45 4.85
C PHE A 114 -2.85 10.42 5.41
N ALA A 115 -3.11 11.03 6.57
CA ALA A 115 -2.13 11.90 7.24
C ALA A 115 -0.88 11.13 7.65
N ASP A 116 -1.04 9.97 8.27
CA ASP A 116 0.08 9.12 8.68
C ASP A 116 0.85 8.58 7.48
N THR A 117 0.15 8.19 6.42
CA THR A 117 0.77 7.75 5.16
C THR A 117 1.57 8.90 4.52
N SER A 118 1.00 10.09 4.45
CA SER A 118 1.68 11.27 3.92
C SER A 118 2.95 11.59 4.69
N SER A 119 2.86 11.55 6.02
CA SER A 119 4.01 11.80 6.91
C SER A 119 5.13 10.78 6.68
N LEU A 120 4.78 9.50 6.65
CA LEU A 120 5.72 8.42 6.39
C LEU A 120 6.43 8.57 5.04
N LEU A 121 5.68 8.83 3.98
CA LEU A 121 6.25 8.97 2.64
C LEU A 121 7.19 10.16 2.53
N ARG A 122 6.89 11.25 3.21
CA ARG A 122 7.80 12.41 3.30
C ARG A 122 9.06 12.08 4.08
N ASP A 123 8.93 11.41 5.22
CA ASP A 123 10.07 11.01 6.04
C ASP A 123 10.98 10.04 5.28
N MET A 124 10.41 9.16 4.48
CA MET A 124 11.14 8.22 3.63
C MET A 124 11.63 8.85 2.33
N ARG A 125 11.33 10.13 2.08
CA ARG A 125 11.72 10.90 0.88
C ARG A 125 11.20 10.30 -0.43
N LEU A 126 10.00 9.74 -0.39
CA LEU A 126 9.30 9.21 -1.57
C LEU A 126 8.39 10.31 -2.14
N ALA A 127 8.99 11.23 -2.89
CA ALA A 127 8.37 12.51 -3.25
C ALA A 127 7.11 12.37 -4.11
N ASP A 128 7.13 11.51 -5.12
CA ASP A 128 5.99 11.34 -6.04
C ASP A 128 4.80 10.70 -5.32
N SER A 129 5.07 9.67 -4.52
CA SER A 129 4.05 9.04 -3.69
C SER A 129 3.49 10.01 -2.65
N ALA A 130 4.34 10.80 -2.00
CA ALA A 130 3.90 11.81 -1.04
C ALA A 130 3.01 12.87 -1.69
N ALA A 131 3.35 13.34 -2.89
CA ALA A 131 2.57 14.31 -3.64
C ALA A 131 1.19 13.74 -3.99
N LYS A 132 1.12 12.48 -4.40
CA LYS A 132 -0.17 11.83 -4.71
C LYS A 132 -1.06 11.70 -3.48
N VAL A 133 -0.51 11.33 -2.33
CA VAL A 133 -1.30 11.26 -1.09
C VAL A 133 -1.79 12.64 -0.66
N ALA A 134 -0.98 13.69 -0.83
CA ALA A 134 -1.42 15.07 -0.57
C ALA A 134 -2.60 15.46 -1.46
N GLU A 135 -2.59 15.07 -2.73
CA GLU A 135 -3.71 15.26 -3.66
C GLU A 135 -4.97 14.54 -3.15
N LEU A 136 -4.83 13.28 -2.71
CA LEU A 136 -5.96 12.53 -2.14
C LEU A 136 -6.51 13.16 -0.86
N GLN A 137 -5.65 13.74 -0.02
CA GLN A 137 -6.07 14.49 1.17
C GLN A 137 -6.88 15.76 0.79
N ASP A 138 -6.48 16.45 -0.26
CA ASP A 138 -7.22 17.59 -0.77
C ASP A 138 -8.59 17.20 -1.33
N ASP A 139 -8.66 16.08 -2.04
CA ASP A 139 -9.90 15.51 -2.53
C ASP A 139 -10.86 15.17 -1.38
N LEU A 140 -10.38 14.57 -0.30
CA LEU A 140 -11.18 14.29 0.90
C LEU A 140 -11.80 15.56 1.45
N ARG A 141 -11.01 16.64 1.59
CA ARG A 141 -11.49 17.92 2.16
C ARG A 141 -12.47 18.64 1.25
N SER A 142 -12.23 18.63 -0.06
CA SER A 142 -13.03 19.42 -1.02
C SER A 142 -14.20 18.65 -1.61
N LEU A 143 -14.10 17.34 -1.75
CA LEU A 143 -15.13 16.51 -2.40
C LEU A 143 -15.85 15.56 -1.44
N GLY A 144 -15.38 15.42 -0.21
CA GLY A 144 -15.92 14.48 0.78
C GLY A 144 -15.54 13.04 0.55
N SER A 145 -14.77 12.74 -0.49
CA SER A 145 -14.23 11.41 -0.78
C SER A 145 -12.98 11.50 -1.62
N ALA A 146 -12.18 10.45 -1.60
CA ALA A 146 -10.98 10.33 -2.42
C ALA A 146 -10.86 8.94 -3.02
N ARG A 147 -10.30 8.89 -4.21
CA ARG A 147 -9.89 7.65 -4.88
C ARG A 147 -8.71 7.95 -5.80
N PHE A 148 -7.82 6.98 -5.95
CA PHE A 148 -6.62 7.14 -6.77
C PHE A 148 -6.96 7.46 -8.22
N TRP A 149 -7.90 6.72 -8.80
CA TRP A 149 -8.39 6.92 -10.15
C TRP A 149 -9.57 7.89 -10.13
N ARG A 150 -9.50 8.88 -10.97
CA ARG A 150 -10.60 9.84 -11.20
C ARG A 150 -11.47 9.41 -12.37
#